data_8de67cd61310e9ff15471bc04024d7d1
#
_entry.id   8de67cd61310e9ff15471bc04024d7d1
#
_cell.length_a   1.000
_cell.length_b   1.000
_cell.length_c   1.000
_cell.angle_alpha   90.00
_cell.angle_beta   90.00
_cell.angle_gamma   90.00
#
_symmetry.space_group_name_H-M   'P 1'
#
loop_
_entity.id
_entity.type
_entity.pdbx_description
1 polymer ?
#
loop_
_entity_poly.entity_id
_entity_poly.type
_entity_poly.pdbx_seq_one_letter_code
_entity_poly.pdbx_strand_id
1 'polypeptide(L)'
;MNRMVKRVLAFLLAALLMLALSACEENPLPGTESSGSPSAVRTEAPDEETASPTDAAAASAEPAETGSPDPAGENADLAAFVDLRLGSTGPLVQEVKELLYGLGLLDAEDVSQYYDERTAEAVIRFXQTQGLEPNGRVGDLTLAALRGTDPSQFEAPPTPEPAATASVPAEAVSSGGPIVPDLPPLTGLRIGIDPGHQSEGSNXQEPIAPGSSKTKPRVSSGTSGVASGIDEYIVNLQVGLKLRDILEXYGAQVIMTRETNGVDISNAERAQIMNDAQVDLAVRLHCDGEDDSSRHGAFVLVPVGEYTTEIEAASRAAAESVLASFVATTGARDLGISERDDQTGFNWSTVPVINIEMGHMSNPEEDMRLVDDAYQALCAEGIALGIVNYFAG
;
A
#
# COMPACT_ATOMS: atom_id res chain seq x y z
N MET A 1 16.51 29.03 3.98
CA MET A 1 16.24 27.80 4.75
C MET A 1 14.76 27.46 4.60
N ASN A 2 14.48 26.40 3.89
CA ASN A 2 13.16 26.04 3.39
C ASN A 2 12.22 25.62 4.55
N ARG A 3 10.92 25.83 4.38
CA ARG A 3 9.89 25.48 5.39
C ARG A 3 9.95 24.01 5.81
N MET A 4 10.37 23.14 4.91
CA MET A 4 10.53 21.70 5.14
C MET A 4 11.70 21.42 6.12
N VAL A 5 12.83 22.11 5.98
CA VAL A 5 14.00 21.97 6.87
C VAL A 5 13.67 22.43 8.30
N LYS A 6 12.84 23.47 8.43
CA LYS A 6 12.39 23.95 9.75
C LYS A 6 11.47 22.95 10.46
N ARG A 7 10.66 22.20 9.71
CA ARG A 7 9.77 21.17 10.28
C ARG A 7 10.57 19.94 10.74
N VAL A 8 11.54 19.49 9.95
CA VAL A 8 12.42 18.38 10.31
C VAL A 8 13.26 18.71 11.54
N LEU A 9 13.77 19.94 11.62
CA LEU A 9 14.56 20.39 12.78
C LEU A 9 13.70 20.50 14.05
N ALA A 10 12.43 20.89 13.92
CA ALA A 10 11.50 20.98 15.04
C ALA A 10 11.14 19.60 15.59
N PHE A 11 11.01 18.59 14.72
CA PHE A 11 10.74 17.21 15.11
C PHE A 11 11.95 16.57 15.81
N LEU A 12 13.16 16.82 15.33
CA LEU A 12 14.38 16.32 15.98
C LEU A 12 14.59 16.93 17.36
N LEU A 13 14.22 18.20 17.56
CA LEU A 13 14.32 18.84 18.85
C LEU A 13 13.28 18.34 19.86
N ALA A 14 12.08 18.01 19.39
CA ALA A 14 11.01 17.43 20.21
C ALA A 14 11.34 16.00 20.64
N ALA A 15 11.95 15.21 19.78
CA ALA A 15 12.39 13.84 20.09
C ALA A 15 13.53 13.85 21.15
N LEU A 16 14.44 14.83 21.08
CA LEU A 16 15.53 14.95 22.06
C LEU A 16 15.00 15.40 23.44
N LEU A 17 13.92 16.16 23.50
CA LEU A 17 13.36 16.65 24.76
C LEU A 17 12.59 15.56 25.52
N MET A 18 12.05 14.55 24.79
CA MET A 18 11.32 13.43 25.41
C MET A 18 12.26 12.40 26.06
N LEU A 19 13.51 12.29 25.58
CA LEU A 19 14.51 11.39 26.18
C LEU A 19 15.09 11.91 27.51
N ALA A 20 14.92 13.20 27.81
CA ALA A 20 15.53 13.81 29.01
C ALA A 20 14.63 13.76 30.28
N LEU A 21 13.38 13.26 30.13
CA LEU A 21 12.41 13.31 31.26
C LEU A 21 12.15 11.93 31.90
N SER A 22 12.88 10.86 31.50
CA SER A 22 12.64 9.52 32.00
C SER A 22 13.74 8.98 32.95
N ALA A 23 14.35 9.83 33.74
CA ALA A 23 15.30 9.39 34.76
C ALA A 23 14.99 10.07 36.06
N CYS A 24 14.16 9.46 36.85
CA CYS A 24 14.14 9.45 38.34
C CYS A 24 12.81 8.88 38.85
N GLU A 25 12.84 7.69 39.39
CA GLU A 25 12.35 7.44 40.76
C GLU A 25 12.53 5.96 41.18
N GLU A 26 12.79 5.81 42.45
CA GLU A 26 13.41 4.69 43.12
C GLU A 26 12.46 3.54 43.51
N ASN A 27 13.08 2.35 43.61
CA ASN A 27 12.59 1.08 44.15
C ASN A 27 12.27 1.13 45.65
N PRO A 28 11.38 0.28 46.19
CA PRO A 28 11.88 -0.79 47.07
C PRO A 28 11.18 -2.16 46.95
N LEU A 29 11.95 -3.20 47.24
CA LEU A 29 11.62 -4.62 47.40
C LEU A 29 11.19 -4.93 48.86
N PRO A 30 10.92 -6.20 49.28
CA PRO A 30 10.29 -7.37 48.63
C PRO A 30 9.26 -8.06 49.57
N GLY A 31 8.61 -9.10 49.07
CA GLY A 31 7.89 -10.01 50.00
C GLY A 31 7.06 -11.14 49.38
N THR A 32 7.63 -12.30 49.36
CA THR A 32 7.11 -13.67 49.60
C THR A 32 5.99 -14.27 48.71
N GLU A 33 6.41 -15.31 48.03
CA GLU A 33 5.85 -16.61 47.66
C GLU A 33 4.35 -16.90 47.76
N SER A 34 3.74 -17.39 46.65
CA SER A 34 2.99 -18.65 46.69
C SER A 34 2.73 -19.18 45.29
N SER A 35 2.95 -20.46 45.19
CA SER A 35 2.80 -21.38 44.08
C SER A 35 1.37 -21.47 43.53
N GLY A 36 1.24 -21.64 42.24
CA GLY A 36 -0.01 -22.05 41.61
C GLY A 36 -0.01 -21.82 40.12
N SER A 37 0.42 -22.81 39.39
CA SER A 37 0.28 -22.84 37.92
C SER A 37 -1.16 -23.18 37.56
N PRO A 38 -1.82 -22.46 36.71
CA PRO A 38 -2.88 -23.06 35.93
C PRO A 38 -2.52 -23.10 34.43
N SER A 39 -2.83 -24.26 33.91
CA SER A 39 -2.79 -24.68 32.53
C SER A 39 -3.35 -23.58 31.58
N ALA A 40 -2.56 -23.23 30.60
CA ALA A 40 -3.01 -22.37 29.55
C ALA A 40 -4.07 -23.03 28.69
N VAL A 41 -5.28 -22.56 28.78
CA VAL A 41 -6.32 -22.87 27.82
C VAL A 41 -6.03 -22.06 26.56
N ARG A 42 -5.64 -22.77 25.52
CA ARG A 42 -5.43 -22.23 24.20
C ARG A 42 -6.81 -21.84 23.63
N THR A 43 -7.13 -20.57 23.65
CA THR A 43 -8.27 -20.08 22.89
C THR A 43 -7.81 -19.89 21.46
N GLU A 44 -8.31 -20.73 20.58
CA GLU A 44 -8.15 -20.58 19.15
C GLU A 44 -9.00 -19.38 18.69
N ALA A 45 -8.37 -18.44 18.02
CA ALA A 45 -9.09 -17.39 17.33
C ALA A 45 -9.79 -17.98 16.10
N PRO A 46 -11.00 -17.59 15.81
CA PRO A 46 -11.73 -18.19 14.68
C PRO A 46 -11.11 -17.80 13.33
N ASP A 47 -11.06 -18.80 12.47
CA ASP A 47 -10.58 -18.67 11.11
C ASP A 47 -11.43 -17.70 10.31
N GLU A 48 -10.80 -16.67 9.78
CA GLU A 48 -11.39 -15.78 8.81
C GLU A 48 -11.52 -16.49 7.45
N GLU A 49 -12.43 -17.44 7.38
CA GLU A 49 -12.93 -17.95 6.09
C GLU A 49 -13.97 -19.07 6.27
N THR A 50 -15.20 -18.74 6.67
CA THR A 50 -16.36 -19.54 6.28
C THR A 50 -17.66 -18.79 6.65
N ALA A 51 -18.31 -18.18 5.70
CA ALA A 51 -19.73 -17.97 5.75
C ALA A 51 -20.34 -18.71 4.57
N SER A 52 -20.82 -19.91 4.80
CA SER A 52 -21.71 -20.61 3.88
C SER A 52 -23.14 -20.30 4.29
N PRO A 53 -23.97 -19.81 3.36
CA PRO A 53 -25.38 -19.69 3.66
C PRO A 53 -26.07 -21.05 3.52
N THR A 54 -26.76 -21.46 4.55
CA THR A 54 -27.63 -22.64 4.54
C THR A 54 -28.95 -22.31 3.82
N ASP A 55 -29.31 -23.21 2.90
CA ASP A 55 -30.61 -23.27 2.23
C ASP A 55 -31.76 -23.42 3.20
N ALA A 56 -32.79 -22.59 2.98
CA ALA A 56 -34.16 -22.93 3.41
C ALA A 56 -35.12 -22.48 2.32
N ALA A 57 -35.77 -23.45 1.75
CA ALA A 57 -36.68 -23.31 0.63
C ALA A 57 -38.10 -22.85 1.00
N ALA A 58 -38.69 -22.19 0.04
CA ALA A 58 -40.09 -22.21 -0.40
C ALA A 58 -41.15 -21.39 0.37
N ALA A 59 -41.77 -20.42 -0.23
CA ALA A 59 -43.08 -20.53 -0.87
C ALA A 59 -43.61 -19.17 -1.33
N SER A 60 -44.14 -19.23 -2.49
CA SER A 60 -44.80 -18.20 -3.31
C SER A 60 -45.85 -17.30 -2.66
N ALA A 61 -45.86 -16.03 -3.06
CA ALA A 61 -47.08 -15.30 -3.49
C ALA A 61 -46.75 -13.87 -3.95
N GLU A 62 -47.04 -13.52 -5.19
CA GLU A 62 -47.31 -12.16 -5.65
C GLU A 62 -48.77 -11.83 -5.33
N PRO A 63 -49.27 -10.56 -5.29
CA PRO A 63 -48.93 -9.48 -6.22
C PRO A 63 -49.03 -8.06 -5.64
N ALA A 64 -48.81 -7.12 -6.52
CA ALA A 64 -49.37 -5.79 -6.65
C ALA A 64 -48.43 -4.61 -6.50
N GLU A 65 -48.23 -3.97 -7.66
CA GLU A 65 -47.57 -2.69 -7.86
C GLU A 65 -48.25 -1.54 -7.10
N THR A 66 -47.43 -0.73 -6.43
CA THR A 66 -47.69 0.69 -6.32
C THR A 66 -46.37 1.42 -6.42
N GLY A 67 -46.24 2.22 -7.44
CA GLY A 67 -45.05 2.99 -7.68
C GLY A 67 -44.83 4.08 -6.65
N SER A 68 -43.61 4.21 -6.21
CA SER A 68 -43.10 5.38 -5.53
C SER A 68 -41.76 5.74 -6.12
N PRO A 69 -41.45 7.02 -6.30
CA PRO A 69 -40.28 7.39 -7.09
C PRO A 69 -38.99 7.02 -6.41
N ASP A 70 -38.15 6.40 -7.19
CA ASP A 70 -36.78 6.13 -6.90
C ASP A 70 -36.05 7.42 -6.49
N PRO A 71 -35.50 7.53 -5.28
CA PRO A 71 -34.54 8.57 -5.07
C PRO A 71 -33.27 8.11 -5.80
N ALA A 72 -33.07 8.66 -6.99
CA ALA A 72 -31.76 8.62 -7.62
C ALA A 72 -30.79 9.31 -6.67
N GLY A 73 -30.44 8.60 -5.61
CA GLY A 73 -29.38 8.98 -4.70
C GLY A 73 -28.06 8.77 -5.43
N GLU A 74 -27.40 9.84 -5.62
CA GLU A 74 -26.06 9.94 -6.06
C GLU A 74 -25.17 8.93 -5.31
N ASN A 75 -25.03 7.71 -5.84
CA ASN A 75 -23.79 7.00 -5.70
C ASN A 75 -22.82 7.79 -6.57
N ALA A 76 -22.33 8.87 -6.01
CA ALA A 76 -21.15 9.51 -6.59
C ALA A 76 -20.10 8.41 -6.66
N ASP A 77 -19.78 8.00 -7.86
CA ASP A 77 -18.61 7.21 -8.14
C ASP A 77 -17.48 7.67 -7.22
N LEU A 78 -17.13 6.84 -6.23
CA LEU A 78 -15.81 6.90 -5.67
C LEU A 78 -14.92 6.39 -6.80
N ALA A 79 -14.73 7.27 -7.78
CA ALA A 79 -13.95 7.00 -8.97
C ALA A 79 -12.60 6.45 -8.53
N ALA A 80 -12.22 5.34 -9.08
CA ALA A 80 -10.90 4.78 -8.87
C ALA A 80 -9.89 5.91 -9.03
N PHE A 81 -9.17 6.22 -7.96
CA PHE A 81 -8.16 7.27 -7.94
C PHE A 81 -7.15 6.97 -9.04
N VAL A 82 -7.04 7.86 -10.01
CA VAL A 82 -6.11 7.67 -11.12
C VAL A 82 -4.72 8.09 -10.70
N ASP A 83 -3.76 7.19 -10.86
CA ASP A 83 -2.35 7.50 -10.68
C ASP A 83 -1.51 6.64 -11.63
N LEU A 84 -1.37 7.12 -12.86
CA LEU A 84 -0.54 6.46 -13.86
C LEU A 84 0.85 7.12 -13.90
N ARG A 85 1.86 6.29 -14.05
CA ARG A 85 3.27 6.71 -14.04
C ARG A 85 4.14 5.68 -14.74
N LEU A 86 5.43 5.94 -14.80
CA LEU A 86 6.41 5.02 -15.38
C LEU A 86 6.21 3.60 -14.85
N GLY A 87 5.99 2.65 -15.75
CA GLY A 87 5.74 1.25 -15.43
C GLY A 87 4.26 0.86 -15.34
N SER A 88 3.32 1.82 -15.26
CA SER A 88 1.89 1.52 -15.28
C SER A 88 1.49 0.84 -16.60
N THR A 89 0.48 -0.05 -16.53
CA THR A 89 0.00 -0.78 -17.72
C THR A 89 -1.53 -0.80 -17.77
N GLY A 90 -2.07 -1.00 -18.95
CA GLY A 90 -3.50 -1.25 -19.14
C GLY A 90 -4.22 -0.27 -20.07
N PRO A 91 -5.54 -0.47 -20.24
CA PRO A 91 -6.34 0.34 -21.18
C PRO A 91 -6.32 1.84 -20.89
N LEU A 92 -6.25 2.24 -19.61
CA LEU A 92 -6.22 3.67 -19.26
C LEU A 92 -4.88 4.31 -19.65
N VAL A 93 -3.78 3.56 -19.59
CA VAL A 93 -2.48 4.02 -20.12
C VAL A 93 -2.59 4.26 -21.62
N GLN A 94 -3.20 3.33 -22.33
CA GLN A 94 -3.39 3.48 -23.78
C GLN A 94 -4.23 4.74 -24.09
N GLU A 95 -5.34 4.94 -23.38
CA GLU A 95 -6.18 6.15 -23.52
C GLU A 95 -5.35 7.43 -23.33
N VAL A 96 -4.55 7.49 -22.27
CA VAL A 96 -3.67 8.65 -22.00
C VAL A 96 -2.70 8.88 -23.17
N LYS A 97 -2.08 7.81 -23.68
CA LYS A 97 -1.14 7.91 -24.79
C LYS A 97 -1.84 8.35 -26.10
N GLU A 98 -3.08 7.88 -26.31
CA GLU A 98 -3.91 8.33 -27.46
C GLU A 98 -4.24 9.85 -27.35
N LEU A 99 -4.56 10.32 -26.15
CA LEU A 99 -4.79 11.75 -25.91
C LEU A 99 -3.52 12.55 -26.14
N LEU A 100 -2.38 12.11 -25.60
CA LEU A 100 -1.09 12.77 -25.82
C LEU A 100 -0.66 12.77 -27.29
N TYR A 101 -0.92 11.69 -28.01
CA TYR A 101 -0.70 11.61 -29.45
C TYR A 101 -1.58 12.63 -30.19
N GLY A 102 -2.85 12.71 -29.83
CA GLY A 102 -3.78 13.69 -30.42
C GLY A 102 -3.33 15.12 -30.19
N LEU A 103 -2.59 15.40 -29.11
CA LEU A 103 -2.02 16.70 -28.79
C LEU A 103 -0.63 16.94 -29.43
N GLY A 104 -0.09 15.96 -30.16
CA GLY A 104 1.24 16.06 -30.77
C GLY A 104 2.39 15.95 -29.77
N LEU A 105 2.12 15.36 -28.60
CA LEU A 105 3.13 15.14 -27.57
C LEU A 105 3.78 13.77 -27.63
N LEU A 106 3.20 12.83 -28.38
CA LEU A 106 3.73 11.50 -28.65
C LEU A 106 3.58 11.20 -30.14
N ASP A 107 4.33 10.23 -30.63
CA ASP A 107 4.17 9.70 -31.98
C ASP A 107 3.23 8.47 -31.95
N ALA A 108 2.64 8.12 -33.12
CA ALA A 108 1.71 7.00 -33.22
C ALA A 108 2.34 5.67 -32.78
N GLU A 109 3.64 5.50 -32.99
CA GLU A 109 4.37 4.27 -32.62
C GLU A 109 4.57 4.14 -31.10
N ASP A 110 4.40 5.22 -30.35
CA ASP A 110 4.52 5.19 -28.89
C ASP A 110 3.22 4.74 -28.21
N VAL A 111 2.07 4.79 -28.92
CA VAL A 111 0.77 4.43 -28.35
C VAL A 111 0.70 2.93 -28.02
N SER A 112 0.62 2.61 -26.76
CA SER A 112 0.61 1.24 -26.24
C SER A 112 -0.04 1.22 -24.85
N GLN A 113 -0.18 0.05 -24.28
CA GLN A 113 -0.70 -0.09 -22.91
C GLN A 113 0.40 -0.03 -21.84
N TYR A 114 1.59 0.46 -22.17
CA TYR A 114 2.72 0.56 -21.24
C TYR A 114 3.17 2.01 -21.11
N TYR A 115 3.24 2.49 -19.86
CA TYR A 115 3.66 3.85 -19.52
C TYR A 115 5.20 3.87 -19.42
N ASP A 116 5.83 4.31 -20.47
CA ASP A 116 7.29 4.36 -20.62
C ASP A 116 7.84 5.76 -20.33
N GLU A 117 9.16 5.92 -20.43
CA GLU A 117 9.85 7.20 -20.21
C GLU A 117 9.35 8.28 -21.17
N ARG A 118 9.08 7.94 -22.43
CA ARG A 118 8.52 8.90 -23.42
C ARG A 118 7.15 9.40 -22.98
N THR A 119 6.34 8.52 -22.43
CA THR A 119 5.02 8.90 -21.89
C THR A 119 5.18 9.86 -20.73
N ALA A 120 6.11 9.57 -19.79
CA ALA A 120 6.38 10.46 -18.66
C ALA A 120 6.85 11.84 -19.11
N GLU A 121 7.74 11.89 -20.10
CA GLU A 121 8.22 13.16 -20.68
C GLU A 121 7.08 13.95 -21.36
N ALA A 122 6.23 13.25 -22.11
CA ALA A 122 5.06 13.87 -22.77
C ALA A 122 4.09 14.46 -21.72
N VAL A 123 3.86 13.74 -20.64
CA VAL A 123 3.01 14.19 -19.53
C VAL A 123 3.64 15.40 -18.83
N ILE A 124 4.96 15.40 -18.60
CA ILE A 124 5.66 16.57 -18.04
C ILE A 124 5.41 17.79 -18.91
N ARG A 125 5.58 17.69 -20.23
CA ARG A 125 5.32 18.79 -21.18
C ARG A 125 3.87 19.24 -21.15
N PHE A 126 2.95 18.31 -21.04
CA PHE A 126 1.53 18.63 -20.89
C PHE A 126 1.24 19.37 -19.57
N UNK A 127 1.68 18.82 -18.53
CA UNK A 127 1.55 19.31 -17.43
C UNK A 127 1.96 20.60 -17.31
N GLN A 128 3.12 21.05 -17.85
CA GLN A 128 3.66 22.45 -17.90
C GLN A 128 2.74 23.45 -18.61
N THR A 129 2.17 23.04 -19.73
CA THR A 129 1.22 23.91 -20.46
C THR A 129 -0.08 24.16 -19.68
N GLN A 130 -0.47 23.25 -18.81
CA GLN A 130 -1.72 23.36 -18.04
C GLN A 130 -1.53 24.03 -16.68
N GLY A 131 -0.29 24.42 -16.33
CA GLY A 131 0.00 24.96 -15.01
C GLY A 131 -0.13 23.95 -13.88
N LEU A 132 -0.08 22.68 -14.21
CA LEU A 132 -0.08 21.57 -13.25
C LEU A 132 1.36 21.22 -12.87
N GLU A 133 1.52 20.48 -11.76
CA GLU A 133 2.86 20.05 -11.32
C GLU A 133 3.48 19.09 -12.35
N PRO A 134 4.64 19.42 -12.95
CA PRO A 134 5.23 18.61 -14.04
C PRO A 134 6.03 17.43 -13.48
N ASN A 135 5.34 16.48 -12.87
CA ASN A 135 5.95 15.32 -12.17
C ASN A 135 5.92 14.03 -13.01
N GLY A 136 5.40 14.08 -14.23
CA GLY A 136 5.35 12.91 -15.12
C GLY A 136 4.31 11.87 -14.70
N ARG A 137 3.30 12.26 -13.91
CA ARG A 137 2.25 11.36 -13.43
C ARG A 137 0.88 11.86 -13.90
N VAL A 138 -0.03 10.92 -14.15
CA VAL A 138 -1.40 11.23 -14.51
C VAL A 138 -2.33 10.85 -13.36
N GLY A 139 -2.68 11.86 -12.56
CA GLY A 139 -3.74 11.77 -11.58
C GLY A 139 -5.08 12.21 -12.16
N ASP A 140 -6.12 12.24 -11.31
CA ASP A 140 -7.47 12.62 -11.74
C ASP A 140 -7.52 13.99 -12.41
N LEU A 141 -6.80 14.97 -11.84
CA LEU A 141 -6.76 16.34 -12.42
C LEU A 141 -6.06 16.34 -13.78
N THR A 142 -4.96 15.61 -13.91
CA THR A 142 -4.23 15.49 -15.17
C THR A 142 -5.07 14.80 -16.24
N LEU A 143 -5.74 13.71 -15.86
CA LEU A 143 -6.60 12.96 -16.78
C LEU A 143 -7.80 13.81 -17.24
N ALA A 144 -8.44 14.52 -16.30
CA ALA A 144 -9.54 15.44 -16.64
C ALA A 144 -9.06 16.55 -17.57
N ALA A 145 -7.88 17.11 -17.34
CA ALA A 145 -7.28 18.12 -18.21
C ALA A 145 -6.99 17.55 -19.61
N LEU A 146 -6.39 16.34 -19.69
CA LEU A 146 -6.12 15.67 -20.97
C LEU A 146 -7.41 15.48 -21.77
N ARG A 147 -8.45 14.95 -21.14
CA ARG A 147 -9.76 14.71 -21.77
C ARG A 147 -10.47 16.00 -22.19
N GLY A 148 -10.24 17.09 -21.45
CA GLY A 148 -10.86 18.39 -21.71
C GLY A 148 -10.10 19.30 -22.69
N THR A 149 -8.90 18.94 -23.10
CA THR A 149 -8.07 19.77 -23.98
C THR A 149 -8.44 19.55 -25.44
N ASP A 150 -8.78 20.65 -26.13
CA ASP A 150 -9.08 20.61 -27.57
C ASP A 150 -7.77 20.60 -28.38
N PRO A 151 -7.48 19.50 -29.11
CA PRO A 151 -6.23 19.39 -29.86
C PRO A 151 -6.03 20.53 -30.88
N SER A 152 -7.12 21.08 -31.39
CA SER A 152 -7.02 22.19 -32.37
C SER A 152 -6.57 23.53 -31.75
N GLN A 153 -6.66 23.65 -30.44
CA GLN A 153 -6.26 24.84 -29.69
C GLN A 153 -4.98 24.63 -28.88
N PHE A 154 -4.47 23.40 -28.86
CA PHE A 154 -3.31 23.06 -28.06
C PHE A 154 -2.02 23.35 -28.83
N GLU A 155 -1.13 24.14 -28.23
CA GLU A 155 0.19 24.42 -28.77
C GLU A 155 1.23 23.62 -27.96
N ALA A 156 1.72 22.54 -28.56
CA ALA A 156 2.70 21.67 -27.92
C ALA A 156 4.02 22.45 -27.70
N PRO A 157 4.58 22.42 -26.47
CA PRO A 157 5.87 23.04 -26.24
C PRO A 157 6.95 22.30 -27.04
N PRO A 158 8.03 23.03 -27.44
CA PRO A 158 9.09 22.39 -28.23
C PRO A 158 9.71 21.21 -27.48
N THR A 159 9.97 20.15 -28.22
CA THR A 159 10.68 18.98 -27.66
C THR A 159 12.05 19.44 -27.20
N PRO A 160 12.43 19.15 -25.94
CA PRO A 160 13.78 19.49 -25.47
C PRO A 160 14.82 18.82 -26.36
N GLU A 161 15.75 19.60 -26.87
CA GLU A 161 16.89 19.04 -27.61
C GLU A 161 17.71 18.16 -26.65
N PRO A 162 18.10 16.94 -27.06
CA PRO A 162 18.88 16.09 -26.17
C PRO A 162 20.14 16.87 -25.75
N ALA A 163 20.31 17.00 -24.45
CA ALA A 163 21.46 17.69 -23.89
C ALA A 163 22.73 17.01 -24.42
N ALA A 164 23.51 17.75 -25.21
CA ALA A 164 24.78 17.27 -25.68
C ALA A 164 25.61 16.85 -24.47
N THR A 165 26.04 15.61 -24.45
CA THR A 165 26.93 15.10 -23.43
C THR A 165 28.19 15.96 -23.42
N ALA A 166 28.24 16.92 -22.53
CA ALA A 166 29.43 17.70 -22.30
C ALA A 166 30.49 16.76 -21.72
N SER A 167 31.46 16.42 -22.54
CA SER A 167 32.66 15.74 -22.08
C SER A 167 33.41 16.69 -21.12
N VAL A 168 33.39 16.38 -19.86
CA VAL A 168 34.15 17.12 -18.84
C VAL A 168 35.63 16.81 -19.02
N PRO A 169 36.50 17.80 -19.22
CA PRO A 169 37.92 17.56 -19.26
C PRO A 169 38.42 17.09 -17.88
N ALA A 170 39.16 16.02 -17.85
CA ALA A 170 39.80 15.53 -16.64
C ALA A 170 40.95 16.48 -16.26
N GLU A 171 40.76 17.32 -15.25
CA GLU A 171 41.85 18.02 -14.60
C GLU A 171 41.70 18.15 -13.08
N ALA A 172 42.75 17.71 -12.43
CA ALA A 172 43.26 18.03 -11.11
C ALA A 172 42.50 17.50 -9.89
N VAL A 173 43.03 16.46 -9.39
CA VAL A 173 42.83 15.92 -8.05
C VAL A 173 43.33 16.92 -7.01
N SER A 174 42.43 17.52 -6.25
CA SER A 174 42.78 18.15 -4.99
C SER A 174 42.16 17.32 -3.86
N SER A 175 42.99 16.90 -2.93
CA SER A 175 42.68 16.02 -1.83
C SER A 175 41.72 16.67 -0.80
N GLY A 176 40.44 16.56 -1.06
CA GLY A 176 39.37 16.67 -0.10
C GLY A 176 38.39 15.62 -0.54
N GLY A 177 38.15 14.60 0.26
CA GLY A 177 37.25 13.51 -0.07
C GLY A 177 35.89 14.05 -0.51
N PRO A 178 35.24 13.46 -1.52
CA PRO A 178 33.94 13.91 -1.94
C PRO A 178 32.96 13.75 -0.77
N ILE A 179 32.26 14.84 -0.44
CA ILE A 179 31.06 14.75 0.35
C ILE A 179 30.07 14.05 -0.57
N VAL A 180 29.98 12.73 -0.47
CA VAL A 180 28.92 11.99 -1.13
C VAL A 180 27.63 12.46 -0.44
N PRO A 181 26.70 13.09 -1.14
CA PRO A 181 25.42 13.39 -0.53
C PRO A 181 24.87 12.07 0.03
N ASP A 182 24.41 12.07 1.27
CA ASP A 182 23.74 10.89 1.83
C ASP A 182 22.64 10.45 0.87
N LEU A 183 22.80 9.28 0.30
CA LEU A 183 21.78 8.72 -0.59
C LEU A 183 20.47 8.56 0.19
N PRO A 184 19.32 8.70 -0.46
CA PRO A 184 18.06 8.40 0.20
C PRO A 184 18.10 7.01 0.84
N PRO A 185 17.48 6.82 2.01
CA PRO A 185 17.74 5.63 2.87
C PRO A 185 17.41 4.28 2.23
N LEU A 186 16.55 4.24 1.23
CA LEU A 186 16.16 2.99 0.57
C LEU A 186 16.74 2.86 -0.85
N THR A 187 17.77 3.65 -1.19
CA THR A 187 18.39 3.61 -2.52
C THR A 187 18.92 2.21 -2.83
N GLY A 188 18.54 1.68 -3.97
CA GLY A 188 18.95 0.36 -4.44
C GLY A 188 18.10 -0.79 -3.95
N LEU A 189 17.10 -0.52 -3.09
CA LEU A 189 16.18 -1.54 -2.58
C LEU A 189 14.89 -1.59 -3.41
N ARG A 190 14.32 -2.78 -3.52
CA ARG A 190 13.03 -3.05 -4.16
C ARG A 190 12.02 -3.38 -3.08
N ILE A 191 10.96 -2.60 -2.97
CA ILE A 191 9.91 -2.82 -1.98
C ILE A 191 8.61 -3.17 -2.71
N GLY A 192 8.04 -4.30 -2.34
CA GLY A 192 6.75 -4.74 -2.84
C GLY A 192 5.62 -4.21 -1.98
N ILE A 193 4.58 -3.65 -2.58
CA ILE A 193 3.34 -3.28 -1.88
C ILE A 193 2.20 -4.09 -2.48
N ASP A 194 1.53 -4.85 -1.65
CA ASP A 194 0.35 -5.63 -2.04
C ASP A 194 -0.89 -5.09 -1.31
N PRO A 195 -1.61 -4.12 -1.91
CA PRO A 195 -2.91 -3.73 -1.34
C PRO A 195 -3.87 -4.90 -1.41
N GLY A 196 -4.21 -5.47 -0.24
CA GLY A 196 -5.01 -6.69 -0.14
C GLY A 196 -6.37 -6.58 -0.81
N HIS A 197 -6.91 -7.73 -1.22
CA HIS A 197 -8.23 -7.84 -1.84
C HIS A 197 -8.35 -7.08 -3.17
N GLN A 198 -9.56 -7.04 -3.71
CA GLN A 198 -9.93 -6.39 -4.97
C GLN A 198 -11.44 -6.33 -5.06
N SER A 199 -11.99 -5.57 -6.01
CA SER A 199 -13.44 -5.31 -6.08
C SER A 199 -14.28 -6.59 -6.24
N GLU A 200 -13.73 -7.60 -6.92
CA GLU A 200 -14.45 -8.87 -7.11
C GLU A 200 -13.63 -10.05 -6.56
N GLY A 201 -14.18 -10.73 -5.58
CA GLY A 201 -13.62 -11.97 -5.06
C GLY A 201 -13.77 -13.12 -6.06
N SER A 202 -13.00 -14.19 -5.87
CA SER A 202 -13.09 -15.40 -6.67
C SER A 202 -12.94 -16.62 -5.78
N ASN A 203 -13.98 -17.46 -5.80
CA ASN A 203 -14.01 -18.74 -5.09
C ASN A 203 -13.30 -19.89 -5.82
N UNK A 204 -12.66 -19.69 -6.83
CA UNK A 204 -11.92 -20.51 -7.46
C UNK A 204 -10.90 -20.89 -6.55
N GLN A 205 -10.71 -22.15 -6.51
CA GLN A 205 -9.74 -22.72 -5.57
C GLN A 205 -8.33 -22.69 -6.14
N GLU A 206 -7.37 -22.34 -5.33
CA GLU A 206 -5.94 -22.45 -5.67
C GLU A 206 -5.19 -23.19 -4.54
N PRO A 207 -4.07 -23.87 -4.84
CA PRO A 207 -3.26 -24.50 -3.79
C PRO A 207 -2.72 -23.47 -2.81
N ILE A 208 -2.75 -23.79 -1.52
CA ILE A 208 -2.24 -22.89 -0.45
C ILE A 208 -0.72 -22.71 -0.51
N ALA A 209 -0.02 -23.58 -1.25
CA ALA A 209 1.44 -23.56 -1.39
C ALA A 209 1.84 -24.34 -2.64
N PRO A 210 3.04 -24.13 -3.18
CA PRO A 210 3.54 -24.93 -4.30
C PRO A 210 3.53 -26.42 -3.95
N GLY A 211 2.82 -27.21 -4.79
CA GLY A 211 2.71 -28.66 -4.63
C GLY A 211 1.72 -29.14 -3.58
N SER A 212 1.05 -28.23 -2.87
CA SER A 212 0.05 -28.60 -1.86
C SER A 212 -1.23 -29.13 -2.50
N SER A 213 -1.80 -30.17 -1.89
CA SER A 213 -3.14 -30.64 -2.24
C SER A 213 -4.25 -29.88 -1.51
N LYS A 214 -3.89 -29.13 -0.46
CA LYS A 214 -4.84 -28.23 0.21
C LYS A 214 -5.07 -27.00 -0.63
N THR A 215 -6.32 -26.55 -0.70
CA THR A 215 -6.72 -25.38 -1.50
C THR A 215 -7.50 -24.37 -0.65
N LYS A 216 -7.51 -23.13 -1.11
CA LYS A 216 -8.33 -22.03 -0.58
C LYS A 216 -8.90 -21.24 -1.76
N PRO A 217 -9.95 -20.44 -1.53
CA PRO A 217 -10.39 -19.47 -2.54
C PRO A 217 -9.24 -18.57 -3.01
N ARG A 218 -9.20 -18.28 -4.30
CA ARG A 218 -8.12 -17.50 -4.93
C ARG A 218 -7.96 -16.13 -4.28
N VAL A 219 -9.07 -15.45 -4.03
CA VAL A 219 -9.04 -14.10 -3.47
C VAL A 219 -10.44 -13.72 -2.99
N SER A 220 -10.54 -13.08 -1.83
CA SER A 220 -11.79 -12.48 -1.37
C SER A 220 -11.85 -10.98 -1.71
N SER A 221 -13.03 -10.39 -1.63
CA SER A 221 -13.20 -8.94 -1.71
C SER A 221 -12.87 -8.24 -0.39
N GLY A 222 -12.65 -9.00 0.67
CA GLY A 222 -12.36 -8.45 1.99
C GLY A 222 -13.63 -8.11 2.77
N THR A 223 -13.46 -7.32 3.81
CA THR A 223 -14.56 -6.83 4.66
C THR A 223 -15.01 -5.43 4.21
N SER A 224 -15.97 -4.87 4.94
CA SER A 224 -16.47 -3.50 4.73
C SER A 224 -16.61 -2.80 6.08
N GLY A 225 -16.38 -1.50 6.10
CA GLY A 225 -16.51 -0.69 7.30
C GLY A 225 -17.93 -0.67 7.85
N VAL A 226 -18.09 -0.96 9.14
CA VAL A 226 -19.41 -1.03 9.78
C VAL A 226 -20.09 0.33 9.90
N ALA A 227 -19.33 1.42 9.95
CA ALA A 227 -19.82 2.79 10.06
C ALA A 227 -19.73 3.54 8.73
N SER A 228 -18.65 3.36 8.01
CA SER A 228 -18.38 4.06 6.74
C SER A 228 -19.08 3.42 5.55
N GLY A 229 -19.26 2.10 5.57
CA GLY A 229 -19.73 1.33 4.43
C GLY A 229 -18.68 1.19 3.30
N ILE A 230 -17.45 1.63 3.55
CA ILE A 230 -16.38 1.57 2.55
C ILE A 230 -15.70 0.19 2.62
N ASP A 231 -15.46 -0.39 1.48
CA ASP A 231 -14.82 -1.72 1.38
C ASP A 231 -13.32 -1.65 1.68
N GLU A 232 -12.83 -2.70 2.32
CA GLU A 232 -11.43 -2.84 2.73
C GLU A 232 -10.46 -2.67 1.55
N TYR A 233 -10.76 -3.26 0.39
CA TYR A 233 -9.85 -3.17 -0.76
C TYR A 233 -9.63 -1.72 -1.23
N ILE A 234 -10.62 -0.82 -0.98
CA ILE A 234 -10.50 0.61 -1.30
C ILE A 234 -9.47 1.26 -0.36
N VAL A 235 -9.64 1.04 0.94
CA VAL A 235 -8.73 1.59 1.96
C VAL A 235 -7.31 1.08 1.74
N ASN A 236 -7.16 -0.22 1.51
CA ASN A 236 -5.84 -0.85 1.29
C ASN A 236 -5.12 -0.22 0.09
N LEU A 237 -5.83 0.07 -1.00
CA LEU A 237 -5.25 0.72 -2.17
C LEU A 237 -4.89 2.18 -1.88
N GLN A 238 -5.76 2.92 -1.19
CA GLN A 238 -5.52 4.33 -0.85
C GLN A 238 -4.24 4.48 -0.01
N VAL A 239 -4.07 3.64 1.02
CA VAL A 239 -2.85 3.63 1.83
C VAL A 239 -1.65 3.16 1.00
N GLY A 240 -1.82 2.13 0.18
CA GLY A 240 -0.76 1.58 -0.67
C GLY A 240 -0.17 2.62 -1.63
N LEU A 241 -1.03 3.45 -2.23
CA LEU A 241 -0.58 4.51 -3.13
C LEU A 241 0.20 5.61 -2.38
N LYS A 242 -0.28 5.99 -1.17
CA LYS A 242 0.44 6.94 -0.32
C LYS A 242 1.80 6.38 0.12
N LEU A 243 1.84 5.11 0.51
CA LEU A 243 3.07 4.41 0.91
C LEU A 243 4.07 4.35 -0.23
N ARG A 244 3.60 4.01 -1.44
CA ARG A 244 4.44 4.01 -2.64
C ARG A 244 5.17 5.36 -2.79
N ASP A 245 4.42 6.45 -2.73
CA ASP A 245 4.98 7.79 -2.94
C ASP A 245 6.06 8.13 -1.91
N ILE A 246 5.86 7.74 -0.65
CA ILE A 246 6.84 7.95 0.41
C ILE A 246 8.10 7.11 0.15
N LEU A 247 7.93 5.83 -0.17
CA LEU A 247 9.07 4.92 -0.39
C LEU A 247 9.89 5.35 -1.61
N GLU A 248 9.26 5.79 -2.64
CA GLU A 248 9.95 6.39 -3.78
C GLU A 248 10.71 7.67 -3.40
N UNK A 249 10.16 8.34 -2.50
CA UNK A 249 10.77 9.37 -2.05
C UNK A 249 11.90 9.08 -1.26
N TYR A 250 11.94 7.97 -0.71
CA TYR A 250 13.11 7.48 0.02
C TYR A 250 14.11 6.73 -0.86
N GLY A 251 13.92 6.68 -2.13
CA GLY A 251 14.84 6.10 -3.10
C GLY A 251 14.60 4.63 -3.44
N ALA A 252 13.54 4.02 -2.94
CA ALA A 252 13.21 2.64 -3.28
C ALA A 252 12.65 2.52 -4.70
N GLN A 253 12.90 1.37 -5.32
CA GLN A 253 12.10 0.93 -6.46
C GLN A 253 10.87 0.21 -5.92
N VAL A 254 9.67 0.74 -6.18
CA VAL A 254 8.43 0.17 -5.65
C VAL A 254 7.73 -0.69 -6.70
N ILE A 255 7.30 -1.86 -6.29
CA ILE A 255 6.52 -2.81 -7.10
C ILE A 255 5.13 -2.95 -6.45
N MET A 256 4.07 -2.62 -7.17
CA MET A 256 2.68 -2.78 -6.72
C MET A 256 2.06 -4.04 -7.35
N THR A 257 1.29 -4.82 -6.58
CA THR A 257 0.48 -5.91 -7.17
C THR A 257 -0.69 -5.36 -7.96
N ARG A 258 -1.22 -4.22 -7.56
CA ARG A 258 -2.31 -3.51 -8.24
C ARG A 258 -2.27 -2.02 -7.96
N GLU A 259 -2.75 -1.24 -8.90
CA GLU A 259 -2.89 0.22 -8.78
C GLU A 259 -4.34 0.67 -9.02
N THR A 260 -5.22 -0.30 -9.22
CA THR A 260 -6.68 -0.09 -9.34
C THR A 260 -7.41 -1.17 -8.54
N ASN A 261 -8.70 -0.98 -8.34
CA ASN A 261 -9.54 -1.96 -7.63
C ASN A 261 -10.05 -3.08 -8.55
N GLY A 262 -10.27 -2.79 -9.83
CA GLY A 262 -10.82 -3.71 -10.80
C GLY A 262 -9.75 -4.59 -11.46
N VAL A 263 -9.20 -5.51 -10.69
CA VAL A 263 -8.20 -6.49 -11.16
C VAL A 263 -8.71 -7.91 -10.89
N ASP A 264 -8.10 -8.91 -11.52
CA ASP A 264 -8.34 -10.33 -11.22
C ASP A 264 -7.00 -11.02 -10.98
N ILE A 265 -6.47 -10.85 -9.77
CA ILE A 265 -5.21 -11.46 -9.33
C ILE A 265 -5.45 -12.27 -8.05
N SER A 266 -4.99 -13.53 -8.06
CA SER A 266 -5.12 -14.42 -6.92
C SER A 266 -4.03 -14.16 -5.86
N ASN A 267 -4.19 -14.72 -4.67
CA ASN A 267 -3.19 -14.61 -3.61
C ASN A 267 -1.85 -15.25 -4.00
N ALA A 268 -1.87 -16.36 -4.74
CA ALA A 268 -0.64 -16.98 -5.26
C ALA A 268 0.01 -16.09 -6.31
N GLU A 269 -0.77 -15.51 -7.21
CA GLU A 269 -0.27 -14.60 -8.24
C GLU A 269 0.33 -13.32 -7.65
N ARG A 270 -0.25 -12.78 -6.57
CA ARG A 270 0.32 -11.62 -5.84
C ARG A 270 1.71 -11.94 -5.30
N ALA A 271 1.87 -13.12 -4.68
CA ALA A 271 3.18 -13.58 -4.22
C ALA A 271 4.15 -13.74 -5.40
N GLN A 272 3.68 -14.29 -6.52
CA GLN A 272 4.53 -14.51 -7.70
C GLN A 272 5.01 -13.19 -8.32
N ILE A 273 4.18 -12.14 -8.34
CA ILE A 273 4.59 -10.81 -8.80
C ILE A 273 5.79 -10.32 -7.99
N MET A 274 5.74 -10.49 -6.67
CA MET A 274 6.82 -10.06 -5.77
C MET A 274 8.08 -10.91 -5.94
N ASN A 275 7.91 -12.23 -6.12
CA ASN A 275 9.01 -13.18 -6.37
C ASN A 275 9.74 -12.84 -7.69
N ASP A 276 8.98 -12.63 -8.76
CA ASP A 276 9.53 -12.34 -10.10
C ASP A 276 10.29 -11.00 -10.09
N ALA A 277 9.79 -10.02 -9.35
CA ALA A 277 10.46 -8.73 -9.17
C ALA A 277 11.66 -8.81 -8.21
N GLN A 278 11.81 -9.92 -7.48
CA GLN A 278 12.87 -10.11 -6.49
C GLN A 278 12.91 -8.95 -5.49
N VAL A 279 11.77 -8.63 -4.90
CA VAL A 279 11.71 -7.53 -3.92
C VAL A 279 12.49 -7.91 -2.65
N ASP A 280 13.08 -6.92 -1.99
CA ASP A 280 13.82 -7.11 -0.73
C ASP A 280 12.86 -7.29 0.46
N LEU A 281 11.64 -6.77 0.33
CA LEU A 281 10.55 -6.94 1.30
C LEU A 281 9.22 -6.71 0.60
N ALA A 282 8.28 -7.60 0.80
CA ALA A 282 6.87 -7.44 0.37
C ALA A 282 6.02 -7.06 1.60
N VAL A 283 5.22 -6.01 1.48
CA VAL A 283 4.28 -5.57 2.53
C VAL A 283 2.87 -5.69 1.99
N ARG A 284 2.10 -6.58 2.60
CA ARG A 284 0.67 -6.73 2.31
C ARG A 284 -0.10 -5.80 3.25
N LEU A 285 -1.05 -5.05 2.70
CA LEU A 285 -1.85 -4.06 3.45
C LEU A 285 -3.28 -4.57 3.58
N HIS A 286 -3.76 -4.62 4.81
CA HIS A 286 -5.10 -5.12 5.15
C HIS A 286 -5.72 -4.29 6.28
N CYS A 287 -7.02 -4.44 6.44
CA CYS A 287 -7.79 -3.94 7.58
C CYS A 287 -8.71 -5.07 8.06
N ASP A 288 -8.56 -5.45 9.30
CA ASP A 288 -9.25 -6.62 9.84
C ASP A 288 -10.77 -6.38 10.02
N GLY A 289 -11.51 -7.47 10.07
CA GLY A 289 -12.93 -7.47 10.39
C GLY A 289 -13.30 -8.72 11.17
N GLU A 290 -13.93 -8.55 12.32
CA GLU A 290 -14.35 -9.67 13.17
C GLU A 290 -15.67 -9.38 13.90
N ASP A 291 -16.22 -10.42 14.54
CA ASP A 291 -17.52 -10.32 15.21
C ASP A 291 -17.53 -9.40 16.44
N ASP A 292 -16.37 -9.22 17.09
CA ASP A 292 -16.26 -8.35 18.27
C ASP A 292 -16.00 -6.90 17.83
N SER A 293 -17.04 -6.12 17.78
CA SER A 293 -16.98 -4.71 17.40
C SER A 293 -16.21 -3.82 18.39
N SER A 294 -15.86 -4.33 19.57
CA SER A 294 -15.04 -3.58 20.54
C SER A 294 -13.54 -3.72 20.27
N ARG A 295 -13.15 -4.72 19.48
CA ARG A 295 -11.75 -4.95 19.15
C ARG A 295 -11.24 -3.85 18.24
N HIS A 296 -10.04 -3.35 18.56
CA HIS A 296 -9.39 -2.28 17.81
C HIS A 296 -7.87 -2.34 18.00
N GLY A 297 -7.13 -1.79 17.07
CA GLY A 297 -5.68 -1.75 17.08
C GLY A 297 -5.08 -2.42 15.85
N ALA A 298 -3.77 -2.32 15.73
CA ALA A 298 -3.01 -2.84 14.60
C ALA A 298 -2.15 -4.04 15.03
N PHE A 299 -1.94 -4.96 14.11
CA PHE A 299 -1.06 -6.10 14.30
C PHE A 299 -0.41 -6.50 12.97
N VAL A 300 0.62 -7.33 13.05
CA VAL A 300 1.28 -7.82 11.84
C VAL A 300 1.29 -9.35 11.85
N LEU A 301 0.90 -9.94 10.73
CA LEU A 301 0.99 -11.37 10.49
C LEU A 301 2.31 -11.67 9.80
N VAL A 302 2.95 -12.76 10.23
CA VAL A 302 4.23 -13.22 9.66
C VAL A 302 4.14 -14.69 9.27
N PRO A 303 4.85 -15.08 8.19
CA PRO A 303 4.87 -16.48 7.78
C PRO A 303 5.65 -17.36 8.74
N VAL A 304 5.16 -18.59 8.94
CA VAL A 304 5.88 -19.69 9.59
C VAL A 304 5.53 -20.99 8.86
N GLY A 305 6.39 -22.00 9.02
CA GLY A 305 6.09 -23.35 8.55
C GLY A 305 6.96 -23.84 7.39
N GLU A 306 6.66 -25.03 6.92
CA GLU A 306 7.53 -25.75 5.98
C GLU A 306 7.78 -25.04 4.64
N TYR A 307 6.86 -24.17 4.21
CA TYR A 307 6.97 -23.47 2.93
C TYR A 307 7.76 -22.16 3.02
N THR A 308 7.97 -21.64 4.23
CA THR A 308 8.46 -20.27 4.45
C THR A 308 9.74 -20.19 5.27
N THR A 309 10.35 -21.32 5.61
CA THR A 309 11.52 -21.41 6.50
C THR A 309 12.64 -20.41 6.14
N GLU A 310 12.87 -20.20 4.84
CA GLU A 310 13.96 -19.34 4.36
C GLU A 310 13.69 -17.83 4.58
N ILE A 311 12.43 -17.45 4.75
CA ILE A 311 12.03 -16.04 4.84
C ILE A 311 11.51 -15.65 6.24
N GLU A 312 11.28 -16.62 7.14
CA GLU A 312 10.68 -16.38 8.46
C GLU A 312 11.42 -15.32 9.28
N ALA A 313 12.74 -15.47 9.42
CA ALA A 313 13.53 -14.58 10.27
C ALA A 313 13.51 -13.14 9.76
N ALA A 314 13.67 -12.94 8.45
CA ALA A 314 13.65 -11.62 7.84
C ALA A 314 12.24 -10.99 7.92
N SER A 315 11.21 -11.81 7.68
CA SER A 315 9.81 -11.35 7.79
C SER A 315 9.48 -10.90 9.21
N ARG A 316 9.90 -11.67 10.22
CA ARG A 316 9.68 -11.30 11.62
C ARG A 316 10.39 -10.00 11.99
N ALA A 317 11.66 -9.84 11.61
CA ALA A 317 12.43 -8.63 11.88
C ALA A 317 11.77 -7.40 11.22
N ALA A 318 11.31 -7.55 9.99
CA ALA A 318 10.57 -6.49 9.30
C ALA A 318 9.26 -6.15 10.02
N ALA A 319 8.52 -7.17 10.45
CA ALA A 319 7.25 -7.00 11.17
C ALA A 319 7.44 -6.23 12.48
N GLU A 320 8.46 -6.57 13.27
CA GLU A 320 8.78 -5.88 14.53
C GLU A 320 9.04 -4.39 14.28
N SER A 321 9.85 -4.09 13.28
CA SER A 321 10.21 -2.70 12.93
C SER A 321 9.00 -1.92 12.40
N VAL A 322 8.22 -2.54 11.51
CA VAL A 322 7.05 -1.89 10.89
C VAL A 322 5.96 -1.64 11.94
N LEU A 323 5.62 -2.63 12.77
CA LEU A 323 4.58 -2.45 13.80
C LEU A 323 4.97 -1.38 14.81
N ALA A 324 6.22 -1.40 15.29
CA ALA A 324 6.71 -0.40 16.25
C ALA A 324 6.58 1.02 15.69
N SER A 325 7.01 1.22 14.44
CA SER A 325 6.93 2.53 13.78
C SER A 325 5.49 2.94 13.49
N PHE A 326 4.66 1.98 13.06
CA PHE A 326 3.26 2.21 12.75
C PHE A 326 2.50 2.72 13.98
N VAL A 327 2.59 2.01 15.11
CA VAL A 327 1.86 2.41 16.33
C VAL A 327 2.40 3.72 16.90
N ALA A 328 3.71 3.97 16.79
CA ALA A 328 4.31 5.24 17.23
C ALA A 328 3.80 6.42 16.39
N THR A 329 3.57 6.21 15.10
CA THR A 329 3.13 7.27 14.17
C THR A 329 1.62 7.51 14.25
N THR A 330 0.82 6.44 14.27
CA THR A 330 -0.64 6.53 14.17
C THR A 330 -1.34 6.68 15.52
N GLY A 331 -0.69 6.24 16.60
CA GLY A 331 -1.33 6.12 17.90
C GLY A 331 -2.27 4.92 18.01
N ALA A 332 -2.24 4.00 17.05
CA ALA A 332 -3.02 2.77 17.11
C ALA A 332 -2.57 1.89 18.27
N ARG A 333 -3.51 1.13 18.83
CA ARG A 333 -3.19 0.15 19.85
C ARG A 333 -2.35 -0.98 19.25
N ASP A 334 -1.27 -1.35 19.92
CA ASP A 334 -0.39 -2.44 19.51
C ASP A 334 -0.99 -3.79 19.95
N LEU A 335 -1.36 -4.62 18.98
CA LEU A 335 -1.88 -5.97 19.22
C LEU A 335 -0.82 -7.06 18.95
N GLY A 336 0.40 -6.67 18.59
CA GLY A 336 1.53 -7.58 18.46
C GLY A 336 1.67 -8.23 17.09
N ILE A 337 2.45 -9.33 17.08
CA ILE A 337 2.76 -10.08 15.87
C ILE A 337 2.14 -11.47 16.00
N SER A 338 1.49 -11.94 14.96
CA SER A 338 0.84 -13.25 14.90
C SER A 338 1.44 -14.11 13.79
N GLU A 339 1.72 -15.36 14.09
CA GLU A 339 2.31 -16.31 13.15
C GLU A 339 1.22 -17.04 12.36
N ARG A 340 1.42 -17.20 11.03
CA ARG A 340 0.48 -17.90 10.16
C ARG A 340 1.21 -18.85 9.22
N ASP A 341 0.75 -20.11 9.18
CA ASP A 341 1.24 -21.14 8.26
C ASP A 341 0.24 -21.46 7.14
N ASP A 342 -0.87 -20.77 7.12
CA ASP A 342 -2.02 -21.10 6.25
C ASP A 342 -2.36 -20.04 5.21
N GLN A 343 -1.63 -18.92 5.17
CA GLN A 343 -1.90 -17.88 4.16
C GLN A 343 -1.24 -18.22 2.83
N THR A 344 -2.05 -18.30 1.76
CA THR A 344 -1.57 -18.57 0.40
C THR A 344 -0.48 -17.56 -0.01
N GLY A 345 -0.70 -16.27 0.23
CA GLY A 345 0.27 -15.22 -0.11
C GLY A 345 1.61 -15.36 0.60
N PHE A 346 1.62 -15.96 1.80
CA PHE A 346 2.86 -16.28 2.51
C PHE A 346 3.52 -17.54 1.93
N ASN A 347 2.76 -18.61 1.81
CA ASN A 347 3.29 -19.93 1.43
C ASN A 347 3.83 -19.96 0.00
N TRP A 348 3.38 -19.08 -0.87
CA TRP A 348 3.90 -18.91 -2.24
C TRP A 348 5.06 -17.93 -2.31
N SER A 349 5.37 -17.19 -1.24
CA SER A 349 6.43 -16.18 -1.26
C SER A 349 7.81 -16.81 -1.10
N THR A 350 8.74 -16.38 -1.94
CA THR A 350 10.17 -16.71 -1.83
C THR A 350 10.98 -15.49 -1.37
N VAL A 351 10.32 -14.37 -1.10
CA VAL A 351 10.93 -13.14 -0.59
C VAL A 351 10.36 -12.84 0.80
N PRO A 352 11.07 -12.12 1.66
CA PRO A 352 10.52 -11.70 2.95
C PRO A 352 9.19 -10.98 2.77
N VAL A 353 8.19 -11.34 3.57
CA VAL A 353 6.82 -10.82 3.44
C VAL A 353 6.18 -10.64 4.80
N ILE A 354 5.44 -9.54 4.95
CA ILE A 354 4.60 -9.26 6.12
C ILE A 354 3.20 -8.87 5.65
N ASN A 355 2.20 -9.10 6.52
CA ASN A 355 0.84 -8.61 6.30
C ASN A 355 0.47 -7.73 7.51
N ILE A 356 0.32 -6.43 7.31
CA ILE A 356 -0.12 -5.51 8.36
C ILE A 356 -1.63 -5.33 8.30
N GLU A 357 -2.27 -5.59 9.46
CA GLU A 357 -3.66 -5.24 9.72
C GLU A 357 -3.65 -3.86 10.39
N MET A 358 -4.02 -2.84 9.63
CA MET A 358 -3.85 -1.44 10.03
C MET A 358 -4.87 -0.99 11.08
N GLY A 359 -5.91 -1.76 11.29
CA GLY A 359 -7.00 -1.53 12.23
C GLY A 359 -8.19 -2.43 11.91
N HIS A 360 -9.27 -2.30 12.68
CA HIS A 360 -10.47 -3.14 12.56
C HIS A 360 -11.63 -2.34 11.97
N MET A 361 -12.06 -2.70 10.77
CA MET A 361 -13.22 -2.10 10.11
C MET A 361 -14.54 -2.51 10.77
N SER A 362 -14.51 -3.54 11.62
CA SER A 362 -15.64 -3.96 12.47
C SER A 362 -15.82 -3.04 13.69
N ASN A 363 -14.84 -2.22 14.03
CA ASN A 363 -14.94 -1.23 15.11
C ASN A 363 -15.36 0.13 14.51
N PRO A 364 -16.52 0.72 14.93
CA PRO A 364 -17.00 1.93 14.28
C PRO A 364 -16.07 3.14 14.33
N GLU A 365 -15.35 3.31 15.44
CA GLU A 365 -14.42 4.44 15.57
C GLU A 365 -13.17 4.24 14.70
N GLU A 366 -12.64 3.02 14.69
CA GLU A 366 -11.44 2.70 13.91
C GLU A 366 -11.74 2.70 12.41
N ASP A 367 -12.90 2.18 12.01
CA ASP A 367 -13.38 2.25 10.63
C ASP A 367 -13.39 3.70 10.12
N MET A 368 -13.98 4.62 10.88
CA MET A 368 -14.02 6.03 10.47
C MET A 368 -12.63 6.68 10.41
N ARG A 369 -11.68 6.19 11.21
CA ARG A 369 -10.28 6.64 11.11
C ARG A 369 -9.61 6.08 9.84
N LEU A 370 -9.83 4.80 9.55
CA LEU A 370 -9.20 4.13 8.39
C LEU A 370 -9.62 4.73 7.05
N VAL A 371 -10.83 5.32 6.97
CA VAL A 371 -11.27 5.99 5.74
C VAL A 371 -10.88 7.48 5.70
N ASP A 372 -10.33 8.03 6.79
CA ASP A 372 -9.90 9.43 6.84
C ASP A 372 -8.55 9.60 6.14
N ASP A 373 -8.48 10.53 5.20
CA ASP A 373 -7.31 10.74 4.35
C ASP A 373 -6.04 11.11 5.16
N ALA A 374 -6.20 11.92 6.20
CA ALA A 374 -5.07 12.31 7.06
C ALA A 374 -4.56 11.14 7.88
N TYR A 375 -5.46 10.28 8.38
CA TYR A 375 -5.06 9.07 9.10
C TYR A 375 -4.38 8.06 8.16
N GLN A 376 -4.89 7.89 6.95
CA GLN A 376 -4.24 7.03 5.94
C GLN A 376 -2.81 7.50 5.63
N ALA A 377 -2.59 8.83 5.61
CA ALA A 377 -1.24 9.38 5.42
C ALA A 377 -0.32 9.00 6.60
N LEU A 378 -0.84 9.03 7.84
CA LEU A 378 -0.09 8.55 9.01
C LEU A 378 0.19 7.05 8.93
N CYS A 379 -0.76 6.24 8.47
CA CYS A 379 -0.56 4.81 8.26
C CYS A 379 0.60 4.56 7.29
N ALA A 380 0.57 5.22 6.13
CA ALA A 380 1.61 5.10 5.12
C ALA A 380 2.98 5.57 5.66
N GLU A 381 3.01 6.71 6.37
CA GLU A 381 4.23 7.23 6.98
C GLU A 381 4.82 6.24 8.01
N GLY A 382 3.98 5.71 8.89
CA GLY A 382 4.41 4.76 9.91
C GLY A 382 5.00 3.48 9.32
N ILE A 383 4.35 2.94 8.27
CA ILE A 383 4.86 1.76 7.56
C ILE A 383 6.21 2.10 6.90
N ALA A 384 6.29 3.23 6.20
CA ALA A 384 7.52 3.64 5.50
C ALA A 384 8.69 3.82 6.47
N LEU A 385 8.46 4.46 7.63
CA LEU A 385 9.48 4.61 8.66
C LEU A 385 9.95 3.25 9.20
N GLY A 386 9.02 2.32 9.40
CA GLY A 386 9.35 0.97 9.83
C GLY A 386 10.21 0.23 8.81
N ILE A 387 9.92 0.40 7.53
CA ILE A 387 10.73 -0.19 6.44
C ILE A 387 12.15 0.42 6.46
N VAL A 388 12.26 1.76 6.57
CA VAL A 388 13.56 2.44 6.67
C VAL A 388 14.35 1.90 7.87
N ASN A 389 13.72 1.81 9.04
CA ASN A 389 14.36 1.33 10.26
C ASN A 389 14.83 -0.13 10.13
N TYR A 390 14.04 -0.97 9.49
CA TYR A 390 14.39 -2.38 9.23
C TYR A 390 15.68 -2.49 8.38
N PHE A 391 15.78 -1.71 7.31
CA PHE A 391 16.97 -1.77 6.44
C PHE A 391 18.17 -1.00 6.98
N ALA A 392 17.96 -0.11 7.96
CA ALA A 392 19.07 0.59 8.62
C ALA A 392 19.78 -0.30 9.65
N GLY A 393 19.23 -1.44 10.05
CA GLY A 393 19.86 -2.43 10.90
C GLY A 393 19.63 -2.28 12.37
#